data_8a66e427e3023cbfc252055a68f88acd
#
_entry.id   8a66e427e3023cbfc252055a68f88acd
#
_cell.length_a   1.000
_cell.length_b   1.000
_cell.length_c   1.000
_cell.angle_alpha   90.00
_cell.angle_beta   90.00
_cell.angle_gamma   90.00
#
_symmetry.space_group_name_H-M   'P 1'
#
loop_
_entity.id
_entity.type
_entity.pdbx_description
1 polymer ?
#
loop_
_entity_poly.entity_id
_entity_poly.type
_entity_poly.pdbx_seq_one_letter_code
_entity_poly.pdbx_strand_id
1 'polypeptide(L)'
;MDASKEIDFRLLLEQLPAIVWATDRDLRYVYSRGAGLTALGLGADEVVGLSLTDYLGTRDPADPTIAAHYAALGGVPTVYELQQGRRVYQVHVEPWRAGSAGIVGVLGVALDITDRARAEEALVRSEHALAEFFENAALGLLWIGPDGVVLRVNQTELDVLGYSRDEYVGRHVATFHVEPEAMLDVLARLARGETVDAWEARLYAKDGSIKHVLMAANVLRENGRFIHTRCFTRDITDRRRMEEARRQADLLQHVASLAHAAAHEINNPLAVIHGSVDLIARTAAPDMGPRIQACRESIVRIAEILERMNSLARLELSRGWPPDLPAMLDLKASSAP
;
A
#
# COMPACT_ATOMS: atom_id res chain seq x y z
N MET A 1 -70.84 14.59 -13.81
CA MET A 1 -69.85 15.17 -14.74
C MET A 1 -68.63 14.26 -14.71
N ASP A 2 -68.72 13.27 -15.60
CA ASP A 2 -67.70 12.24 -15.76
C ASP A 2 -66.66 12.76 -16.73
N ALA A 3 -65.54 13.19 -16.21
CA ALA A 3 -64.41 13.62 -17.03
C ALA A 3 -63.42 12.46 -17.11
N SER A 4 -63.85 11.36 -17.76
CA SER A 4 -62.88 10.39 -18.30
C SER A 4 -62.06 11.15 -19.36
N LYS A 5 -60.96 11.75 -18.93
CA LYS A 5 -59.92 12.22 -19.84
C LYS A 5 -59.43 10.96 -20.56
N GLU A 6 -59.84 10.77 -21.80
CA GLU A 6 -59.22 9.84 -22.70
C GLU A 6 -57.72 10.16 -22.69
N ILE A 7 -56.90 9.30 -22.09
CA ILE A 7 -55.47 9.47 -22.03
C ILE A 7 -54.99 9.32 -23.47
N ASP A 8 -54.47 10.39 -24.06
CA ASP A 8 -53.86 10.32 -25.38
C ASP A 8 -52.54 9.53 -25.27
N PHE A 9 -52.61 8.25 -25.57
CA PHE A 9 -51.46 7.34 -25.55
C PHE A 9 -50.30 7.84 -26.43
N ARG A 10 -50.57 8.60 -27.48
CA ARG A 10 -49.52 9.21 -28.33
C ARG A 10 -48.73 10.24 -27.54
N LEU A 11 -49.41 11.09 -26.79
CA LEU A 11 -48.76 12.13 -25.99
C LEU A 11 -47.92 11.50 -24.84
N LEU A 12 -48.40 10.39 -24.27
CA LEU A 12 -47.63 9.66 -23.26
C LEU A 12 -46.36 9.05 -23.84
N LEU A 13 -46.46 8.40 -25.02
CA LEU A 13 -45.31 7.80 -25.70
C LEU A 13 -44.26 8.87 -26.11
N GLU A 14 -44.72 10.06 -26.54
CA GLU A 14 -43.82 11.16 -26.88
C GLU A 14 -43.07 11.75 -25.69
N GLN A 15 -43.59 11.61 -24.47
CA GLN A 15 -42.96 12.09 -23.25
C GLN A 15 -42.10 11.03 -22.54
N LEU A 16 -42.21 9.75 -22.93
CA LEU A 16 -41.37 8.71 -22.35
C LEU A 16 -39.90 8.93 -22.71
N PRO A 17 -38.99 8.88 -21.72
CA PRO A 17 -37.53 8.97 -21.93
C PRO A 17 -37.00 7.65 -22.54
N ALA A 18 -37.64 7.15 -23.54
CA ALA A 18 -37.36 5.90 -24.21
C ALA A 18 -37.55 6.09 -25.73
N ILE A 19 -37.06 5.16 -26.50
CA ILE A 19 -37.36 4.97 -27.90
C ILE A 19 -38.24 3.75 -28.02
N VAL A 20 -39.42 3.91 -28.65
CA VAL A 20 -40.38 2.82 -28.86
C VAL A 20 -40.59 2.67 -30.34
N TRP A 21 -40.45 1.44 -30.87
CA TRP A 21 -40.67 1.15 -32.29
C TRP A 21 -41.42 -0.15 -32.47
N ALA A 22 -42.00 -0.28 -33.64
CA ALA A 22 -42.54 -1.51 -34.14
C ALA A 22 -42.08 -1.76 -35.57
N THR A 23 -41.84 -3.02 -35.90
CA THR A 23 -41.59 -3.45 -37.29
C THR A 23 -42.62 -4.46 -37.72
N ASP A 24 -42.81 -4.59 -39.04
CA ASP A 24 -43.54 -5.69 -39.66
C ASP A 24 -42.72 -7.00 -39.67
N ARG A 25 -43.21 -8.06 -40.31
CA ARG A 25 -42.51 -9.35 -40.43
C ARG A 25 -41.26 -9.28 -41.33
N ASP A 26 -41.19 -8.29 -42.23
CA ASP A 26 -40.05 -8.04 -43.08
C ASP A 26 -39.03 -7.09 -42.41
N LEU A 27 -39.21 -6.85 -41.09
CA LEU A 27 -38.41 -5.94 -40.27
C LEU A 27 -38.36 -4.52 -40.81
N ARG A 28 -39.46 -4.03 -41.46
CA ARG A 28 -39.62 -2.64 -41.81
C ARG A 28 -40.30 -1.89 -40.67
N TYR A 29 -39.78 -0.73 -40.32
CA TYR A 29 -40.35 0.12 -39.28
C TYR A 29 -41.76 0.58 -39.72
N VAL A 30 -42.72 0.31 -38.84
CA VAL A 30 -44.11 0.77 -39.01
C VAL A 30 -44.49 1.82 -37.97
N TYR A 31 -43.65 1.97 -36.93
CA TYR A 31 -43.82 2.92 -35.86
C TYR A 31 -42.45 3.24 -35.21
N SER A 32 -42.22 4.53 -34.88
CA SER A 32 -40.99 4.93 -34.12
C SER A 32 -41.24 6.26 -33.42
N ARG A 33 -41.35 6.22 -32.05
CA ARG A 33 -41.64 7.39 -31.22
C ARG A 33 -40.92 7.32 -29.87
N GLY A 34 -40.95 8.45 -29.15
CA GLY A 34 -40.42 8.63 -27.83
C GLY A 34 -39.43 9.77 -27.74
N ALA A 35 -39.31 10.39 -26.58
CA ALA A 35 -38.40 11.51 -26.35
C ALA A 35 -36.92 11.11 -26.58
N GLY A 36 -36.59 9.82 -26.44
CA GLY A 36 -35.24 9.30 -26.68
C GLY A 36 -34.74 9.46 -28.13
N LEU A 37 -35.64 9.59 -29.13
CA LEU A 37 -35.28 9.78 -30.52
C LEU A 37 -34.45 11.04 -30.74
N THR A 38 -34.75 12.12 -30.05
CA THR A 38 -34.00 13.38 -30.13
C THR A 38 -32.51 13.20 -29.86
N ALA A 39 -32.18 12.25 -28.96
CA ALA A 39 -30.79 11.94 -28.64
C ALA A 39 -30.03 11.25 -29.79
N LEU A 40 -30.76 10.65 -30.71
CA LEU A 40 -30.23 10.04 -31.95
C LEU A 40 -30.29 11.00 -33.15
N GLY A 41 -30.82 12.22 -32.96
CA GLY A 41 -31.05 13.19 -34.05
C GLY A 41 -32.22 12.82 -34.96
N LEU A 42 -33.15 11.99 -34.46
CA LEU A 42 -34.31 11.50 -35.24
C LEU A 42 -35.59 12.16 -34.73
N GLY A 43 -36.49 12.39 -35.67
CA GLY A 43 -37.87 12.80 -35.44
C GLY A 43 -38.80 11.61 -35.25
N ALA A 44 -40.05 11.90 -34.80
CA ALA A 44 -41.09 10.88 -34.66
C ALA A 44 -41.42 10.31 -36.06
N ASP A 45 -41.48 8.98 -36.13
CA ASP A 45 -41.79 8.21 -37.35
C ASP A 45 -40.84 8.44 -38.57
N GLU A 46 -39.70 9.10 -38.38
CA GLU A 46 -38.75 9.43 -39.47
C GLU A 46 -38.18 8.17 -40.15
N VAL A 47 -38.03 7.10 -39.40
CA VAL A 47 -37.51 5.80 -39.90
C VAL A 47 -38.62 4.89 -40.45
N VAL A 48 -39.88 5.27 -40.38
CA VAL A 48 -41.01 4.46 -40.86
C VAL A 48 -40.86 4.18 -42.37
N GLY A 49 -40.99 2.90 -42.71
CA GLY A 49 -40.81 2.38 -44.09
C GLY A 49 -39.40 1.92 -44.42
N LEU A 50 -38.37 2.33 -43.61
CA LEU A 50 -37.01 1.79 -43.77
C LEU A 50 -36.96 0.36 -43.25
N SER A 51 -36.13 -0.49 -43.84
CA SER A 51 -35.81 -1.79 -43.23
C SER A 51 -34.83 -1.60 -42.08
N LEU A 52 -34.87 -2.51 -41.10
CA LEU A 52 -33.92 -2.54 -39.98
C LEU A 52 -32.45 -2.57 -40.47
N THR A 53 -32.18 -3.34 -41.50
CA THR A 53 -30.84 -3.47 -42.10
C THR A 53 -30.38 -2.20 -42.83
N ASP A 54 -31.31 -1.48 -43.49
CA ASP A 54 -30.98 -0.19 -44.14
C ASP A 54 -30.73 0.90 -43.10
N TYR A 55 -31.49 0.89 -41.98
CA TYR A 55 -31.28 1.80 -40.86
C TYR A 55 -29.93 1.57 -40.15
N LEU A 56 -29.58 0.30 -39.89
CA LEU A 56 -28.32 -0.08 -39.23
C LEU A 56 -27.09 0.03 -40.14
N GLY A 57 -27.31 0.08 -41.47
CA GLY A 57 -26.23 0.07 -42.49
C GLY A 57 -25.46 -1.25 -42.55
N THR A 58 -26.02 -2.32 -41.98
CA THR A 58 -25.43 -3.68 -41.98
C THR A 58 -26.51 -4.72 -42.26
N ARG A 59 -26.08 -5.85 -42.86
CA ARG A 59 -26.89 -7.04 -43.08
C ARG A 59 -26.31 -8.27 -42.39
N ASP A 60 -25.34 -8.07 -41.46
CA ASP A 60 -24.69 -9.14 -40.74
C ASP A 60 -25.72 -9.80 -39.78
N PRO A 61 -26.04 -11.09 -39.97
CA PRO A 61 -26.96 -11.77 -39.05
C PRO A 61 -26.43 -11.91 -37.64
N ALA A 62 -25.11 -11.73 -37.41
CA ALA A 62 -24.49 -11.74 -36.12
C ALA A 62 -24.59 -10.40 -35.37
N ASP A 63 -25.04 -9.33 -36.05
CA ASP A 63 -25.33 -8.06 -35.38
C ASP A 63 -26.36 -8.27 -34.26
N PRO A 64 -26.10 -7.86 -33.01
CA PRO A 64 -26.97 -8.11 -31.87
C PRO A 64 -28.40 -7.61 -32.08
N THR A 65 -28.56 -6.48 -32.77
CA THR A 65 -29.88 -5.88 -33.05
C THR A 65 -30.63 -6.71 -34.05
N ILE A 66 -29.99 -7.13 -35.15
CA ILE A 66 -30.60 -7.97 -36.19
C ILE A 66 -30.97 -9.33 -35.60
N ALA A 67 -30.04 -9.97 -34.88
CA ALA A 67 -30.26 -11.26 -34.24
C ALA A 67 -31.46 -11.24 -33.26
N ALA A 68 -31.56 -10.20 -32.42
CA ALA A 68 -32.65 -10.03 -31.46
C ALA A 68 -34.02 -9.88 -32.15
N HIS A 69 -34.09 -9.16 -33.26
CA HIS A 69 -35.34 -8.99 -34.06
C HIS A 69 -35.75 -10.31 -34.71
N TYR A 70 -34.83 -11.07 -35.29
CA TYR A 70 -35.15 -12.40 -35.80
C TYR A 70 -35.59 -13.38 -34.73
N ALA A 71 -34.95 -13.34 -33.57
CA ALA A 71 -35.37 -14.15 -32.43
C ALA A 71 -36.82 -13.83 -32.01
N ALA A 72 -37.17 -12.52 -31.94
CA ALA A 72 -38.52 -12.08 -31.63
C ALA A 72 -39.55 -12.52 -32.69
N LEU A 73 -39.21 -12.47 -33.96
CA LEU A 73 -40.06 -13.05 -35.03
C LEU A 73 -40.25 -14.57 -34.85
N GLY A 74 -39.25 -15.27 -34.32
CA GLY A 74 -39.33 -16.67 -33.90
C GLY A 74 -40.12 -16.91 -32.62
N GLY A 75 -40.56 -15.85 -31.94
CA GLY A 75 -41.35 -15.94 -30.69
C GLY A 75 -40.55 -15.82 -29.43
N VAL A 76 -39.24 -15.56 -29.49
CA VAL A 76 -38.30 -15.46 -28.35
C VAL A 76 -38.00 -13.98 -28.03
N PRO A 77 -38.46 -13.44 -26.91
CA PRO A 77 -38.12 -12.09 -26.50
C PRO A 77 -36.60 -12.00 -26.14
N THR A 78 -36.00 -10.85 -26.40
CA THR A 78 -34.56 -10.63 -26.18
C THR A 78 -34.33 -9.29 -25.51
N VAL A 79 -33.40 -9.27 -24.55
CA VAL A 79 -32.89 -8.05 -23.91
C VAL A 79 -31.39 -7.98 -24.11
N TYR A 80 -30.89 -6.85 -24.53
CA TYR A 80 -29.44 -6.64 -24.71
C TYR A 80 -29.09 -5.17 -24.49
N GLU A 81 -27.81 -4.90 -24.29
CA GLU A 81 -27.28 -3.55 -24.21
C GLU A 81 -26.63 -3.18 -25.54
N LEU A 82 -26.90 -1.96 -25.99
CA LEU A 82 -26.39 -1.40 -27.23
C LEU A 82 -25.64 -0.10 -26.92
N GLN A 83 -24.37 -0.05 -27.30
CA GLN A 83 -23.63 1.19 -27.28
C GLN A 83 -23.77 1.93 -28.62
N GLN A 84 -24.29 3.14 -28.55
CA GLN A 84 -24.42 4.00 -29.72
C GLN A 84 -23.74 5.36 -29.47
N GLY A 85 -22.56 5.54 -30.06
CA GLY A 85 -21.72 6.69 -29.79
C GLY A 85 -21.31 6.77 -28.33
N ARG A 86 -21.73 7.81 -27.59
CA ARG A 86 -21.44 8.03 -26.16
C ARG A 86 -22.56 7.58 -25.24
N ARG A 87 -23.61 6.96 -25.77
CA ARG A 87 -24.79 6.51 -25.04
C ARG A 87 -24.84 4.99 -24.98
N VAL A 88 -25.42 4.49 -23.90
CA VAL A 88 -25.70 3.08 -23.67
C VAL A 88 -27.21 2.92 -23.56
N TYR A 89 -27.77 2.05 -24.35
CA TYR A 89 -29.20 1.75 -24.35
C TYR A 89 -29.43 0.32 -23.90
N GLN A 90 -30.38 0.12 -22.99
CA GLN A 90 -30.96 -1.19 -22.76
C GLN A 90 -32.12 -1.40 -23.69
N VAL A 91 -32.00 -2.39 -24.57
CA VAL A 91 -32.95 -2.67 -25.67
C VAL A 91 -33.73 -3.93 -25.31
N HIS A 92 -35.03 -3.79 -25.29
CA HIS A 92 -35.98 -4.89 -25.14
C HIS A 92 -36.70 -5.09 -26.49
N VAL A 93 -36.68 -6.31 -27.00
CA VAL A 93 -37.31 -6.68 -28.29
C VAL A 93 -38.23 -7.85 -28.04
N GLU A 94 -39.51 -7.68 -28.40
CA GLU A 94 -40.54 -8.64 -28.15
C GLU A 94 -41.34 -8.96 -29.41
N PRO A 95 -41.93 -10.19 -29.51
CA PRO A 95 -42.87 -10.53 -30.58
C PRO A 95 -44.12 -9.67 -30.53
N TRP A 96 -44.41 -8.98 -31.63
CA TRP A 96 -45.72 -8.30 -31.74
C TRP A 96 -46.80 -9.28 -32.22
N ARG A 97 -47.76 -9.52 -31.35
CA ARG A 97 -48.86 -10.47 -31.56
C ARG A 97 -50.17 -9.71 -31.79
N ALA A 98 -50.88 -10.05 -32.86
CA ALA A 98 -52.20 -9.49 -33.15
C ALA A 98 -53.28 -10.56 -33.04
N GLY A 99 -53.87 -10.70 -31.87
CA GLY A 99 -54.97 -11.65 -31.61
C GLY A 99 -54.71 -13.06 -32.13
N SER A 100 -55.62 -13.60 -32.95
CA SER A 100 -55.48 -14.94 -33.56
C SER A 100 -54.52 -14.99 -34.78
N ALA A 101 -54.03 -13.86 -35.28
CA ALA A 101 -53.16 -13.82 -36.44
C ALA A 101 -51.67 -14.23 -36.15
N GLY A 102 -51.34 -14.50 -34.90
CA GLY A 102 -50.01 -14.88 -34.50
C GLY A 102 -49.04 -13.69 -34.42
N ILE A 103 -47.76 -13.94 -34.71
CA ILE A 103 -46.73 -12.89 -34.69
C ILE A 103 -46.80 -12.10 -36.04
N VAL A 104 -47.07 -10.81 -35.94
CA VAL A 104 -47.24 -9.91 -37.07
C VAL A 104 -46.03 -8.98 -37.27
N GLY A 105 -45.10 -8.97 -36.32
CA GLY A 105 -43.90 -8.13 -36.36
C GLY A 105 -43.17 -8.18 -35.05
N VAL A 106 -42.40 -7.14 -34.74
CA VAL A 106 -41.59 -6.99 -33.54
C VAL A 106 -41.89 -5.65 -32.86
N LEU A 107 -41.98 -5.65 -31.55
CA LEU A 107 -42.00 -4.46 -30.70
C LEU A 107 -40.65 -4.27 -30.07
N GLY A 108 -40.12 -3.06 -30.06
CA GLY A 108 -38.88 -2.73 -29.41
C GLY A 108 -39.00 -1.50 -28.51
N VAL A 109 -38.28 -1.51 -27.43
CA VAL A 109 -38.09 -0.37 -26.52
C VAL A 109 -36.62 -0.24 -26.20
N ALA A 110 -36.06 0.94 -26.39
CA ALA A 110 -34.70 1.26 -25.94
C ALA A 110 -34.74 2.33 -24.83
N LEU A 111 -34.19 2.02 -23.72
CA LEU A 111 -34.04 2.90 -22.56
C LEU A 111 -32.60 3.42 -22.52
N ASP A 112 -32.41 4.73 -22.41
CA ASP A 112 -31.09 5.31 -22.19
C ASP A 112 -30.66 5.01 -20.77
N ILE A 113 -29.67 4.15 -20.58
CA ILE A 113 -29.09 3.77 -19.31
C ILE A 113 -27.69 4.35 -19.10
N THR A 114 -27.33 5.37 -19.91
CA THR A 114 -25.96 5.94 -19.90
C THR A 114 -25.51 6.38 -18.52
N ASP A 115 -26.35 7.09 -17.78
CA ASP A 115 -25.99 7.59 -16.47
C ASP A 115 -25.82 6.44 -15.45
N ARG A 116 -26.67 5.42 -15.53
CA ARG A 116 -26.55 4.21 -14.73
C ARG A 116 -25.26 3.46 -15.07
N ALA A 117 -25.00 3.19 -16.32
CA ALA A 117 -23.79 2.49 -16.77
C ALA A 117 -22.51 3.24 -16.36
N ARG A 118 -22.49 4.57 -16.48
CA ARG A 118 -21.38 5.40 -16.03
C ARG A 118 -21.18 5.36 -14.51
N ALA A 119 -22.27 5.39 -13.75
CA ALA A 119 -22.20 5.31 -12.30
C ALA A 119 -21.67 3.95 -11.84
N GLU A 120 -22.13 2.85 -12.44
CA GLU A 120 -21.65 1.49 -12.17
C GLU A 120 -20.16 1.35 -12.53
N GLU A 121 -19.74 1.86 -13.71
CA GLU A 121 -18.33 1.85 -14.11
C GLU A 121 -17.46 2.70 -13.19
N ALA A 122 -17.94 3.88 -12.78
CA ALA A 122 -17.22 4.74 -11.84
C ALA A 122 -17.08 4.10 -10.46
N LEU A 123 -18.10 3.39 -9.99
CA LEU A 123 -18.05 2.64 -8.74
C LEU A 123 -16.99 1.53 -8.79
N VAL A 124 -17.03 0.68 -9.82
CA VAL A 124 -16.07 -0.40 -10.03
C VAL A 124 -14.64 0.15 -10.10
N ARG A 125 -14.45 1.26 -10.84
CA ARG A 125 -13.14 1.91 -10.96
C ARG A 125 -12.64 2.47 -9.63
N SER A 126 -13.54 3.05 -8.83
CA SER A 126 -13.24 3.56 -7.49
C SER A 126 -12.88 2.44 -6.52
N GLU A 127 -13.64 1.35 -6.52
CA GLU A 127 -13.36 0.16 -5.69
C GLU A 127 -12.00 -0.47 -6.04
N HIS A 128 -11.70 -0.58 -7.34
CA HIS A 128 -10.42 -1.10 -7.80
C HIS A 128 -9.25 -0.19 -7.37
N ALA A 129 -9.39 1.13 -7.53
CA ALA A 129 -8.37 2.09 -7.13
C ALA A 129 -8.12 2.06 -5.61
N LEU A 130 -9.17 1.92 -4.79
CA LEU A 130 -9.04 1.76 -3.34
C LEU A 130 -8.37 0.43 -2.97
N ALA A 131 -8.68 -0.66 -3.67
CA ALA A 131 -8.04 -1.96 -3.46
C ALA A 131 -6.55 -1.90 -3.81
N GLU A 132 -6.19 -1.32 -4.95
CA GLU A 132 -4.79 -1.11 -5.36
C GLU A 132 -4.04 -0.23 -4.36
N PHE A 133 -4.64 0.88 -3.92
CA PHE A 133 -4.03 1.75 -2.92
C PHE A 133 -3.74 1.00 -1.62
N PHE A 134 -4.67 0.16 -1.16
CA PHE A 134 -4.48 -0.64 0.04
C PHE A 134 -3.37 -1.68 -0.14
N GLU A 135 -3.40 -2.45 -1.24
CA GLU A 135 -2.46 -3.57 -1.46
C GLU A 135 -1.02 -3.07 -1.71
N ASN A 136 -0.85 -1.95 -2.44
CA ASN A 136 0.44 -1.42 -2.86
C ASN A 136 0.96 -0.25 -2.01
N ALA A 137 0.32 0.05 -0.87
CA ALA A 137 0.80 1.09 0.03
C ALA A 137 2.23 0.78 0.52
N ALA A 138 3.09 1.81 0.62
CA ALA A 138 4.47 1.68 1.10
C ALA A 138 4.59 1.30 2.59
N LEU A 139 3.49 1.28 3.31
CA LEU A 139 3.38 0.90 4.72
C LEU A 139 2.57 -0.39 4.83
N GLY A 140 2.87 -1.20 5.82
CA GLY A 140 1.99 -2.28 6.25
C GLY A 140 0.64 -1.72 6.69
N LEU A 141 -0.44 -2.25 6.13
CA LEU A 141 -1.81 -1.87 6.47
C LEU A 141 -2.58 -3.09 6.91
N LEU A 142 -3.21 -3.01 8.07
CA LEU A 142 -4.06 -4.09 8.53
C LEU A 142 -5.32 -3.57 9.24
N TRP A 143 -6.39 -4.32 9.14
CA TRP A 143 -7.63 -4.11 9.87
C TRP A 143 -7.78 -5.20 10.92
N ILE A 144 -8.10 -4.78 12.13
CA ILE A 144 -8.25 -5.68 13.28
C ILE A 144 -9.67 -5.52 13.83
N GLY A 145 -10.35 -6.63 14.00
CA GLY A 145 -11.69 -6.67 14.57
C GLY A 145 -11.74 -6.22 16.04
N PRO A 146 -12.94 -6.00 16.59
CA PRO A 146 -13.11 -5.68 18.01
C PRO A 146 -12.59 -6.76 18.96
N ASP A 147 -12.48 -7.98 18.48
CA ASP A 147 -11.95 -9.17 19.16
C ASP A 147 -10.43 -9.34 19.03
N GLY A 148 -9.74 -8.39 18.39
CA GLY A 148 -8.30 -8.45 18.16
C GLY A 148 -7.87 -9.35 16.99
N VAL A 149 -8.82 -9.91 16.23
CA VAL A 149 -8.54 -10.78 15.08
C VAL A 149 -8.23 -9.93 13.84
N VAL A 150 -7.19 -10.30 13.10
CA VAL A 150 -6.83 -9.65 11.82
C VAL A 150 -7.88 -9.98 10.76
N LEU A 151 -8.56 -8.96 10.26
CA LEU A 151 -9.61 -9.08 9.25
C LEU A 151 -9.09 -8.91 7.83
N ARG A 152 -8.11 -8.00 7.66
CA ARG A 152 -7.52 -7.68 6.37
C ARG A 152 -6.07 -7.21 6.56
N VAL A 153 -5.21 -7.54 5.60
CA VAL A 153 -3.80 -7.14 5.59
C VAL A 153 -3.39 -6.89 4.14
N ASN A 154 -2.54 -5.88 3.91
CA ASN A 154 -1.99 -5.62 2.58
C ASN A 154 -0.72 -6.44 2.32
N GLN A 155 -0.27 -6.44 1.07
CA GLN A 155 0.89 -7.23 0.67
C GLN A 155 2.18 -6.75 1.35
N THR A 156 2.35 -5.45 1.55
CA THR A 156 3.54 -4.87 2.21
C THR A 156 3.75 -5.41 3.63
N GLU A 157 2.69 -5.53 4.44
CA GLU A 157 2.79 -6.12 5.79
C GLU A 157 3.23 -7.59 5.72
N LEU A 158 2.67 -8.34 4.77
CA LEU A 158 3.02 -9.75 4.57
C LEU A 158 4.47 -9.91 4.12
N ASP A 159 4.95 -9.06 3.21
CA ASP A 159 6.33 -9.08 2.71
C ASP A 159 7.34 -8.74 3.81
N VAL A 160 7.03 -7.78 4.69
CA VAL A 160 7.88 -7.41 5.82
C VAL A 160 8.03 -8.56 6.82
N LEU A 161 6.93 -9.28 7.10
CA LEU A 161 6.90 -10.32 8.11
C LEU A 161 7.12 -11.74 7.54
N GLY A 162 6.99 -11.93 6.23
CA GLY A 162 7.19 -13.22 5.55
C GLY A 162 6.05 -14.23 5.69
N TYR A 163 4.89 -13.84 6.23
CA TYR A 163 3.71 -14.70 6.32
C TYR A 163 2.90 -14.67 5.04
N SER A 164 2.21 -15.77 4.75
CA SER A 164 1.14 -15.77 3.76
C SER A 164 -0.14 -15.15 4.35
N ARG A 165 -1.03 -14.70 3.47
CA ARG A 165 -2.32 -14.11 3.88
C ARG A 165 -3.15 -15.05 4.74
N ASP A 166 -3.19 -16.34 4.39
CA ASP A 166 -3.94 -17.37 5.11
C ASP A 166 -3.35 -17.70 6.50
N GLU A 167 -2.05 -17.45 6.69
CA GLU A 167 -1.38 -17.61 7.98
C GLU A 167 -1.60 -16.41 8.91
N TYR A 168 -1.90 -15.24 8.34
CA TYR A 168 -1.97 -13.98 9.07
C TYR A 168 -3.42 -13.55 9.36
N VAL A 169 -4.29 -13.59 8.33
CA VAL A 169 -5.72 -13.25 8.48
C VAL A 169 -6.44 -14.32 9.30
N GLY A 170 -7.35 -13.89 10.16
CA GLY A 170 -8.09 -14.78 11.06
C GLY A 170 -7.33 -15.15 12.33
N ARG A 171 -6.08 -14.69 12.51
CA ARG A 171 -5.32 -14.86 13.76
C ARG A 171 -5.44 -13.64 14.65
N HIS A 172 -5.32 -13.84 15.94
CA HIS A 172 -5.28 -12.74 16.89
C HIS A 172 -3.95 -12.00 16.76
N VAL A 173 -3.99 -10.67 16.58
CA VAL A 173 -2.80 -9.85 16.27
C VAL A 173 -1.70 -9.96 17.32
N ALA A 174 -2.04 -10.12 18.60
CA ALA A 174 -1.07 -10.26 19.67
C ALA A 174 -0.15 -11.49 19.52
N THR A 175 -0.54 -12.51 18.74
CA THR A 175 0.29 -13.71 18.50
C THR A 175 1.56 -13.40 17.69
N PHE A 176 1.55 -12.30 16.95
CA PHE A 176 2.71 -11.86 16.16
C PHE A 176 3.63 -10.90 16.93
N HIS A 177 3.22 -10.44 18.11
CA HIS A 177 3.99 -9.51 18.94
C HIS A 177 4.92 -10.24 19.90
N VAL A 178 6.13 -9.72 20.08
CA VAL A 178 7.08 -10.21 21.08
C VAL A 178 6.56 -9.92 22.50
N GLU A 179 5.85 -8.79 22.65
CA GLU A 179 5.17 -8.40 23.89
C GLU A 179 3.64 -8.43 23.67
N PRO A 180 2.98 -9.59 23.76
CA PRO A 180 1.55 -9.71 23.49
C PRO A 180 0.70 -8.91 24.47
N GLU A 181 1.10 -8.78 25.73
CA GLU A 181 0.37 -8.01 26.75
C GLU A 181 0.33 -6.52 26.44
N ALA A 182 1.43 -5.94 25.91
CA ALA A 182 1.47 -4.56 25.47
C ALA A 182 0.50 -4.31 24.30
N MET A 183 0.39 -5.28 23.38
CA MET A 183 -0.58 -5.19 22.27
C MET A 183 -2.02 -5.28 22.79
N LEU A 184 -2.30 -6.11 23.78
CA LEU A 184 -3.64 -6.18 24.40
C LEU A 184 -4.02 -4.86 25.07
N ASP A 185 -3.08 -4.19 25.76
CA ASP A 185 -3.32 -2.84 26.31
C ASP A 185 -3.64 -1.82 25.21
N VAL A 186 -2.87 -1.84 24.09
CA VAL A 186 -3.13 -0.98 22.94
C VAL A 186 -4.54 -1.21 22.37
N LEU A 187 -4.96 -2.47 22.20
CA LEU A 187 -6.32 -2.80 21.75
C LEU A 187 -7.39 -2.27 22.73
N ALA A 188 -7.16 -2.40 24.03
CA ALA A 188 -8.06 -1.88 25.06
C ALA A 188 -8.18 -0.35 25.01
N ARG A 189 -7.08 0.38 24.77
CA ARG A 189 -7.07 1.84 24.58
C ARG A 189 -7.84 2.24 23.33
N LEU A 190 -7.61 1.57 22.21
CA LEU A 190 -8.34 1.78 20.96
C LEU A 190 -9.84 1.51 21.12
N ALA A 191 -10.24 0.47 21.88
CA ALA A 191 -11.62 0.19 22.17
C ALA A 191 -12.31 1.34 22.94
N ARG A 192 -11.58 2.06 23.81
CA ARG A 192 -12.06 3.27 24.50
C ARG A 192 -12.14 4.51 23.60
N GLY A 193 -11.65 4.42 22.36
CA GLY A 193 -11.65 5.52 21.41
C GLY A 193 -10.39 6.38 21.42
N GLU A 194 -9.32 5.92 22.08
CA GLU A 194 -8.01 6.55 21.99
C GLU A 194 -7.38 6.28 20.63
N THR A 195 -6.49 7.17 20.17
CA THR A 195 -5.63 6.95 19.00
C THR A 195 -4.22 6.59 19.46
N VAL A 196 -3.51 5.84 18.63
CA VAL A 196 -2.10 5.50 18.84
C VAL A 196 -1.32 6.04 17.64
N ASP A 197 -0.49 7.06 17.87
CA ASP A 197 0.16 7.78 16.76
C ASP A 197 1.60 7.29 16.48
N ALA A 198 2.32 6.83 17.49
CA ALA A 198 3.71 6.41 17.35
C ALA A 198 4.08 5.40 18.45
N TRP A 199 3.67 4.15 18.27
CA TRP A 199 4.03 3.06 19.19
C TRP A 199 5.08 2.18 18.54
N GLU A 200 6.25 2.08 19.17
CA GLU A 200 7.27 1.13 18.77
C GLU A 200 6.96 -0.25 19.32
N ALA A 201 6.95 -1.25 18.47
CA ALA A 201 6.70 -2.64 18.80
C ALA A 201 7.72 -3.57 18.15
N ARG A 202 7.75 -4.81 18.63
CA ARG A 202 8.56 -5.88 18.07
C ARG A 202 7.64 -7.00 17.58
N LEU A 203 7.81 -7.40 16.33
CA LEU A 203 7.02 -8.45 15.70
C LEU A 203 7.90 -9.65 15.36
N TYR A 204 7.36 -10.85 15.51
CA TYR A 204 7.96 -12.06 14.97
C TYR A 204 7.70 -12.14 13.47
N ALA A 205 8.76 -12.26 12.70
CA ALA A 205 8.68 -12.68 11.31
C ALA A 205 8.63 -14.21 11.23
N LYS A 206 8.14 -14.73 10.11
CA LYS A 206 7.98 -16.17 9.89
C LYS A 206 9.30 -16.96 9.94
N ASP A 207 10.40 -16.33 9.55
CA ASP A 207 11.76 -16.90 9.62
C ASP A 207 12.34 -16.94 11.04
N GLY A 208 11.60 -16.49 12.06
CA GLY A 208 12.01 -16.39 13.44
C GLY A 208 12.78 -15.12 13.78
N SER A 209 13.06 -14.24 12.82
CA SER A 209 13.67 -12.94 13.10
C SER A 209 12.69 -11.99 13.78
N ILE A 210 13.23 -10.98 14.46
CA ILE A 210 12.44 -9.93 15.09
C ILE A 210 12.53 -8.66 14.23
N LYS A 211 11.37 -8.13 13.85
CA LYS A 211 11.22 -6.85 13.19
C LYS A 211 10.87 -5.78 14.21
N HIS A 212 11.57 -4.66 14.16
CA HIS A 212 11.20 -3.46 14.91
C HIS A 212 10.28 -2.62 14.04
N VAL A 213 9.11 -2.31 14.55
CA VAL A 213 8.08 -1.58 13.79
C VAL A 213 7.63 -0.34 14.56
N LEU A 214 7.29 0.70 13.81
CA LEU A 214 6.58 1.87 14.31
C LEU A 214 5.13 1.75 13.84
N MET A 215 4.20 1.74 14.78
CA MET A 215 2.78 1.54 14.53
C MET A 215 1.98 2.79 14.85
N ALA A 216 0.99 3.06 14.02
CA ALA A 216 -0.08 4.03 14.30
C ALA A 216 -1.43 3.34 14.08
N ALA A 217 -2.40 3.64 14.94
CA ALA A 217 -3.70 2.98 14.86
C ALA A 217 -4.84 3.91 15.31
N ASN A 218 -5.98 3.76 14.64
CA ASN A 218 -7.24 4.38 15.01
C ASN A 218 -8.41 3.44 14.76
N VAL A 219 -9.57 3.76 15.30
CA VAL A 219 -10.78 2.95 15.19
C VAL A 219 -11.76 3.56 14.20
N LEU A 220 -12.26 2.75 13.27
CA LEU A 220 -13.46 3.09 12.50
C LEU A 220 -14.69 2.73 13.31
N ARG A 221 -15.57 3.73 13.51
CA ARG A 221 -16.90 3.55 14.13
C ARG A 221 -17.97 3.99 13.14
N GLU A 222 -19.03 3.20 13.04
CA GLU A 222 -20.22 3.54 12.28
C GLU A 222 -21.43 3.51 13.23
N ASN A 223 -22.18 4.59 13.27
CA ASN A 223 -23.31 4.76 14.20
C ASN A 223 -22.95 4.44 15.67
N GLY A 224 -21.74 4.81 16.11
CA GLY A 224 -21.21 4.54 17.45
C GLY A 224 -20.70 3.11 17.67
N ARG A 225 -20.92 2.19 16.73
CA ARG A 225 -20.44 0.79 16.80
C ARG A 225 -19.01 0.71 16.30
N PHE A 226 -18.16 0.02 17.04
CA PHE A 226 -16.80 -0.31 16.61
C PHE A 226 -16.87 -1.31 15.44
N ILE A 227 -16.32 -0.94 14.30
CA ILE A 227 -16.24 -1.80 13.10
C ILE A 227 -14.92 -2.54 13.07
N HIS A 228 -13.83 -1.78 12.98
CA HIS A 228 -12.46 -2.33 13.02
C HIS A 228 -11.44 -1.24 13.39
N THR A 229 -10.29 -1.66 13.83
CA THR A 229 -9.10 -0.83 13.96
C THR A 229 -8.39 -0.77 12.60
N ARG A 230 -7.91 0.42 12.23
CA ARG A 230 -7.00 0.63 11.10
C ARG A 230 -5.61 0.85 11.65
N CYS A 231 -4.70 -0.07 11.36
CA CYS A 231 -3.30 -0.01 11.74
C CYS A 231 -2.41 0.28 10.55
N PHE A 232 -1.39 1.07 10.79
CA PHE A 232 -0.29 1.39 9.88
C PHE A 232 1.00 0.91 10.54
N THR A 233 1.77 0.12 9.83
CA THR A 233 3.02 -0.47 10.32
C THR A 233 4.17 -0.04 9.42
N ARG A 234 5.23 0.50 10.01
CA ARG A 234 6.46 0.84 9.32
C ARG A 234 7.60 0.03 9.90
N ASP A 235 8.29 -0.76 9.09
CA ASP A 235 9.53 -1.42 9.49
C ASP A 235 10.62 -0.35 9.73
N ILE A 236 11.17 -0.34 10.94
CA ILE A 236 12.27 0.54 11.36
C ILE A 236 13.52 -0.27 11.76
N THR A 237 13.57 -1.56 11.41
CA THR A 237 14.62 -2.48 11.83
C THR A 237 16.00 -2.01 11.38
N ASP A 238 16.14 -1.65 10.11
CA ASP A 238 17.43 -1.20 9.56
C ASP A 238 17.83 0.16 10.12
N ARG A 239 16.87 1.06 10.30
CA ARG A 239 17.12 2.34 10.96
C ARG A 239 17.66 2.13 12.38
N ARG A 240 17.03 1.24 13.18
CA ARG A 240 17.47 0.91 14.53
C ARG A 240 18.86 0.28 14.55
N ARG A 241 19.15 -0.62 13.62
CA ARG A 241 20.48 -1.22 13.47
C ARG A 241 21.54 -0.17 13.17
N MET A 242 21.27 0.76 12.27
CA MET A 242 22.21 1.84 11.94
C MET A 242 22.41 2.81 13.11
N GLU A 243 21.34 3.17 13.83
CA GLU A 243 21.43 4.04 15.01
C GLU A 243 22.28 3.39 16.12
N GLU A 244 22.10 2.09 16.37
CA GLU A 244 22.89 1.34 17.36
C GLU A 244 24.35 1.19 16.94
N ALA A 245 24.62 0.85 15.67
CA ALA A 245 25.97 0.77 15.15
C ALA A 245 26.70 2.11 15.25
N ARG A 246 26.02 3.22 14.93
CA ARG A 246 26.56 4.57 15.09
C ARG A 246 26.88 4.88 16.56
N ARG A 247 25.96 4.57 17.46
CA ARG A 247 26.15 4.78 18.91
C ARG A 247 27.36 4.03 19.43
N GLN A 248 27.55 2.77 18.98
CA GLN A 248 28.73 1.97 19.34
C GLN A 248 30.01 2.57 18.78
N ALA A 249 30.00 3.02 17.50
CA ALA A 249 31.14 3.67 16.88
C ALA A 249 31.54 4.97 17.62
N ASP A 250 30.57 5.81 17.96
CA ASP A 250 30.79 7.05 18.72
C ASP A 250 31.41 6.74 20.11
N LEU A 251 30.90 5.72 20.79
CA LEU A 251 31.44 5.28 22.09
C LEU A 251 32.90 4.83 21.97
N LEU A 252 33.21 3.98 20.99
CA LEU A 252 34.57 3.51 20.73
C LEU A 252 35.52 4.67 20.39
N GLN A 253 35.06 5.64 19.62
CA GLN A 253 35.83 6.83 19.27
C GLN A 253 36.16 7.68 20.51
N HIS A 254 35.20 7.86 21.41
CA HIS A 254 35.43 8.58 22.68
C HIS A 254 36.44 7.85 23.56
N VAL A 255 36.32 6.52 23.70
CA VAL A 255 37.28 5.70 24.49
C VAL A 255 38.69 5.80 23.92
N ALA A 256 38.83 5.72 22.57
CA ALA A 256 40.11 5.85 21.91
C ALA A 256 40.74 7.24 22.10
N SER A 257 39.94 8.29 22.02
CA SER A 257 40.40 9.67 22.25
C SER A 257 40.89 9.88 23.66
N LEU A 258 40.16 9.35 24.66
CA LEU A 258 40.58 9.39 26.07
C LEU A 258 41.88 8.61 26.30
N ALA A 259 42.02 7.41 25.73
CA ALA A 259 43.23 6.61 25.82
C ALA A 259 44.43 7.33 25.22
N HIS A 260 44.27 8.00 24.05
CA HIS A 260 45.32 8.76 23.43
C HIS A 260 45.75 9.99 24.25
N ALA A 261 44.78 10.75 24.78
CA ALA A 261 45.06 11.90 25.65
C ALA A 261 45.81 11.47 26.93
N ALA A 262 45.35 10.40 27.60
CA ALA A 262 45.98 9.85 28.80
C ALA A 262 47.39 9.37 28.52
N ALA A 263 47.62 8.70 27.37
CA ALA A 263 48.97 8.27 27.00
C ALA A 263 49.91 9.45 26.81
N HIS A 264 49.46 10.55 26.17
CA HIS A 264 50.26 11.78 26.03
C HIS A 264 50.60 12.43 27.38
N GLU A 265 49.60 12.57 28.25
CA GLU A 265 49.82 13.18 29.57
C GLU A 265 50.71 12.35 30.48
N ILE A 266 50.71 11.01 30.35
CA ILE A 266 51.60 10.13 31.16
C ILE A 266 53.00 10.04 30.54
N ASN A 267 53.15 10.04 29.20
CA ASN A 267 54.44 9.98 28.53
C ASN A 267 55.32 11.22 28.81
N ASN A 268 54.70 12.39 28.97
CA ASN A 268 55.41 13.62 29.32
C ASN A 268 56.19 13.54 30.63
N PRO A 269 55.58 13.21 31.82
CA PRO A 269 56.32 13.06 33.05
C PRO A 269 57.28 11.86 33.02
N LEU A 270 56.94 10.76 32.33
CA LEU A 270 57.84 9.64 32.13
C LEU A 270 59.16 10.04 31.42
N ALA A 271 59.09 10.88 30.40
CA ALA A 271 60.27 11.40 29.72
C ALA A 271 61.17 12.23 30.65
N VAL A 272 60.56 13.05 31.54
CA VAL A 272 61.30 13.83 32.53
C VAL A 272 61.96 12.92 33.57
N ILE A 273 61.22 11.90 34.07
CA ILE A 273 61.74 10.92 35.03
C ILE A 273 62.90 10.13 34.40
N HIS A 274 62.74 9.69 33.13
CA HIS A 274 63.80 8.97 32.40
C HIS A 274 65.07 9.81 32.29
N GLY A 275 64.94 11.06 31.83
CA GLY A 275 66.05 11.97 31.74
C GLY A 275 66.74 12.26 33.09
N SER A 276 65.98 12.34 34.19
CA SER A 276 66.50 12.52 35.55
C SER A 276 67.27 11.28 36.04
N VAL A 277 66.73 10.10 35.77
CA VAL A 277 67.39 8.81 36.10
C VAL A 277 68.70 8.68 35.29
N ASP A 278 68.76 9.11 34.03
CA ASP A 278 69.96 9.07 33.25
C ASP A 278 71.03 10.06 33.72
N LEU A 279 70.66 11.24 34.19
CA LEU A 279 71.55 12.20 34.81
C LEU A 279 72.15 11.66 36.13
N ILE A 280 71.32 11.10 36.99
CA ILE A 280 71.76 10.46 38.25
C ILE A 280 72.70 9.30 37.94
N ALA A 281 72.44 8.48 36.93
CA ALA A 281 73.28 7.35 36.55
C ALA A 281 74.72 7.74 36.18
N ARG A 282 74.92 8.96 35.69
CA ARG A 282 76.27 9.48 35.29
C ARG A 282 77.15 9.82 36.46
N THR A 283 76.54 10.13 37.63
CA THR A 283 77.28 10.62 38.83
C THR A 283 77.10 9.72 40.04
N ALA A 284 76.29 8.65 39.93
CA ALA A 284 75.96 7.75 41.04
C ALA A 284 77.15 6.86 41.47
N ALA A 285 77.20 6.57 42.71
CA ALA A 285 78.16 5.57 43.30
C ALA A 285 77.81 4.15 42.80
N PRO A 286 78.79 3.24 42.68
CA PRO A 286 78.60 1.89 42.15
C PRO A 286 77.50 1.05 42.78
N ASP A 287 77.18 1.27 44.02
CA ASP A 287 76.17 0.59 44.80
C ASP A 287 74.73 1.00 44.43
N MET A 288 74.55 2.15 43.75
CA MET A 288 73.23 2.65 43.21
C MET A 288 72.85 2.02 41.88
N GLY A 289 73.80 1.36 41.21
CA GLY A 289 73.57 0.78 39.86
C GLY A 289 72.30 -0.09 39.75
N PRO A 290 72.06 -1.06 40.63
CA PRO A 290 70.88 -1.91 40.59
C PRO A 290 69.54 -1.15 40.76
N ARG A 291 69.51 -0.09 41.57
CA ARG A 291 68.31 0.74 41.80
C ARG A 291 68.01 1.60 40.57
N ILE A 292 68.99 2.16 39.96
CA ILE A 292 68.85 2.94 38.71
C ILE A 292 68.33 2.05 37.59
N GLN A 293 68.86 0.86 37.46
CA GLN A 293 68.41 -0.11 36.47
C GLN A 293 66.96 -0.52 36.70
N ALA A 294 66.54 -0.78 37.95
CA ALA A 294 65.14 -1.07 38.25
C ALA A 294 64.17 0.09 37.90
N CYS A 295 64.59 1.34 38.10
CA CYS A 295 63.83 2.52 37.66
C CYS A 295 63.67 2.57 36.16
N ARG A 296 64.72 2.36 35.38
CA ARG A 296 64.72 2.33 33.94
C ARG A 296 63.76 1.25 33.38
N GLU A 297 63.87 0.04 33.93
CA GLU A 297 62.99 -1.08 33.56
C GLU A 297 61.51 -0.77 33.84
N SER A 298 61.22 -0.08 34.96
CA SER A 298 59.86 0.33 35.30
C SER A 298 59.30 1.39 34.33
N ILE A 299 60.09 2.36 33.91
CA ILE A 299 59.75 3.40 32.93
C ILE A 299 59.41 2.75 31.57
N VAL A 300 60.30 1.85 31.11
CA VAL A 300 60.09 1.12 29.86
C VAL A 300 58.80 0.29 29.92
N ARG A 301 58.57 -0.40 31.03
CA ARG A 301 57.34 -1.19 31.17
C ARG A 301 56.07 -0.34 31.15
N ILE A 302 56.07 0.84 31.78
CA ILE A 302 54.93 1.77 31.72
C ILE A 302 54.73 2.28 30.29
N ALA A 303 55.77 2.65 29.57
CA ALA A 303 55.69 3.06 28.19
C ALA A 303 55.10 1.97 27.26
N GLU A 304 55.55 0.72 27.45
CA GLU A 304 54.99 -0.45 26.72
C GLU A 304 53.52 -0.69 27.00
N ILE A 305 53.05 -0.49 28.26
CA ILE A 305 51.64 -0.60 28.62
C ILE A 305 50.82 0.48 27.89
N LEU A 306 51.28 1.71 27.89
CA LEU A 306 50.60 2.82 27.22
C LEU A 306 50.55 2.62 25.72
N GLU A 307 51.64 2.12 25.10
CA GLU A 307 51.66 1.82 23.67
C GLU A 307 50.67 0.70 23.29
N ARG A 308 50.60 -0.38 24.11
CA ARG A 308 49.62 -1.43 23.96
C ARG A 308 48.20 -0.92 24.14
N MET A 309 47.91 -0.06 25.09
CA MET A 309 46.60 0.55 25.30
C MET A 309 46.17 1.39 24.06
N ASN A 310 47.06 2.20 23.47
CA ASN A 310 46.82 2.95 22.27
C ASN A 310 46.63 2.06 21.03
N SER A 311 47.39 0.97 20.93
CA SER A 311 47.26 0.05 19.81
C SER A 311 45.93 -0.77 19.88
N LEU A 312 45.50 -1.17 21.05
CA LEU A 312 44.21 -1.85 21.26
C LEU A 312 43.05 -0.91 20.93
N ALA A 313 43.09 0.34 21.37
CA ALA A 313 42.06 1.33 21.04
C ALA A 313 41.95 1.59 19.53
N ARG A 314 43.07 1.56 18.78
CA ARG A 314 43.10 1.66 17.31
C ARG A 314 42.58 0.41 16.60
N LEU A 315 42.87 -0.79 17.11
CA LEU A 315 42.45 -2.06 16.55
C LEU A 315 40.92 -2.29 16.74
N GLU A 316 40.36 -1.91 17.85
CA GLU A 316 38.93 -1.95 18.13
C GLU A 316 38.16 -1.01 17.19
N LEU A 317 38.65 0.20 16.95
CA LEU A 317 38.10 1.14 15.96
C LEU A 317 38.12 0.56 14.53
N SER A 318 39.17 -0.22 14.18
CA SER A 318 39.31 -0.80 12.84
C SER A 318 38.45 -2.05 12.63
N ARG A 319 38.07 -2.77 13.69
CA ARG A 319 37.23 -3.99 13.64
C ARG A 319 35.71 -3.72 13.71
N GLY A 320 35.33 -2.57 14.25
CA GLY A 320 33.93 -2.19 14.42
C GLY A 320 33.28 -1.50 13.22
N TRP A 321 33.99 -1.35 12.08
CA TRP A 321 33.46 -0.65 10.90
C TRP A 321 32.63 -1.62 10.04
N PRO A 322 31.30 -1.40 9.88
CA PRO A 322 30.47 -2.20 8.97
C PRO A 322 30.96 -2.02 7.53
N PRO A 323 30.99 -3.09 6.71
CA PRO A 323 31.51 -3.04 5.35
C PRO A 323 30.71 -2.13 4.38
N ASP A 324 29.51 -1.72 4.77
CA ASP A 324 28.57 -0.96 3.92
C ASP A 324 28.52 0.55 4.20
N LEU A 325 29.36 1.06 5.12
CA LEU A 325 29.48 2.50 5.34
C LEU A 325 30.57 3.10 4.46
N PRO A 326 30.34 4.27 3.80
CA PRO A 326 31.35 4.91 2.97
C PRO A 326 32.60 5.17 3.78
N ALA A 327 33.76 4.86 3.20
CA ALA A 327 35.11 5.02 3.75
C ALA A 327 35.47 6.51 3.94
N MET A 328 34.74 7.19 4.80
CA MET A 328 35.07 8.55 5.25
C MET A 328 35.80 8.49 6.59
N LEU A 329 36.98 8.03 6.59
CA LEU A 329 38.09 8.26 7.56
C LEU A 329 39.04 7.07 7.52
N ASP A 330 39.65 6.85 6.38
CA ASP A 330 40.90 6.08 6.32
C ASP A 330 42.02 6.95 6.90
N LEU A 331 42.19 6.87 8.21
CA LEU A 331 43.30 7.53 8.92
C LEU A 331 44.70 6.99 8.54
N LYS A 332 44.78 5.99 7.65
CA LYS A 332 46.04 5.54 7.06
C LYS A 332 46.53 6.42 5.91
N ALA A 333 45.64 7.19 5.29
CA ALA A 333 46.05 8.08 4.18
C ALA A 333 46.66 9.41 4.62
N SER A 334 46.58 9.76 5.92
CA SER A 334 47.10 11.03 6.46
C SER A 334 48.51 10.95 7.09
N SER A 335 49.16 9.79 7.02
CA SER A 335 50.49 9.60 7.59
C SER A 335 51.44 8.90 6.59
N ALA A 336 51.55 9.47 5.41
CA ALA A 336 52.72 9.26 4.55
C ALA A 336 53.52 10.55 4.48
N PRO A 337 54.88 10.46 4.54
CA PRO A 337 55.77 11.59 4.68
C PRO A 337 55.74 12.57 3.53
#